data_2e4d171fe4bbccd26cfed10f02ffb13e
#
_entry.id   2e4d171fe4bbccd26cfed10f02ffb13e
#
_cell.length_a   1.000
_cell.length_b   1.000
_cell.length_c   1.000
_cell.angle_alpha   90.00
_cell.angle_beta   90.00
_cell.angle_gamma   90.00
#
_symmetry.space_group_name_H-M   'P 1'
#
loop_
_entity.id
_entity.type
_entity.pdbx_description
1 polymer ?
#
loop_
_entity_poly.entity_id
_entity_poly.type
_entity_poly.pdbx_seq_one_letter_code
_entity_poly.pdbx_strand_id
1 'polypeptide(L)'
;MSTQRFQIDQVDFNKARPKLLYITESKFDHEWNSTLHTHLYTEMFYVTKGHGLLSLDNKNYPVKEDDLVIVNPLVSHTERGIENINFEYIVMGIEGVTFFSKEEDEEQGCSIVNYYEYKHEVLFYLKTILMEVKARDAEYQSLCQNLLEVLLINLMRRANISLKSSPVNKANKDCVYIEKYIDAHFKEDITLDTLSELTFLNKYHIVHAFKQYKGISPINYMIQKRIQEAKVLLSTTNLQISEISIIIGFTSQSYFAQAFKKATGISPIQFRKNHSEQ
;
A
#
# COMPACT_ATOMS: atom_id res chain seq x y z
N MET A 1 -3.71 -12.99 56.35
CA MET A 1 -3.63 -12.91 54.86
C MET A 1 -4.40 -11.67 54.45
N SER A 2 -3.77 -10.72 53.79
CA SER A 2 -4.50 -9.56 53.22
C SER A 2 -4.67 -9.83 51.75
N THR A 3 -5.92 -9.88 51.26
CA THR A 3 -6.24 -10.04 49.87
C THR A 3 -6.60 -8.67 49.29
N GLN A 4 -5.83 -8.18 48.35
CA GLN A 4 -6.12 -6.92 47.66
C GLN A 4 -6.84 -7.25 46.37
N ARG A 5 -8.06 -6.74 46.17
CA ARG A 5 -8.88 -6.92 44.98
C ARG A 5 -8.79 -5.65 44.12
N PHE A 6 -8.39 -5.81 42.86
CA PHE A 6 -8.38 -4.74 41.86
C PHE A 6 -9.63 -4.88 41.00
N GLN A 7 -10.38 -3.79 40.81
CA GLN A 7 -11.53 -3.75 39.95
C GLN A 7 -11.15 -3.06 38.64
N ILE A 8 -11.65 -3.58 37.50
CA ILE A 8 -11.48 -2.97 36.19
C ILE A 8 -12.76 -2.20 35.87
N ASP A 9 -12.64 -0.93 35.55
CA ASP A 9 -13.76 -0.10 35.13
C ASP A 9 -14.34 -0.60 33.79
N GLN A 10 -15.62 -0.32 33.56
CA GLN A 10 -16.27 -0.71 32.30
C GLN A 10 -15.58 -0.02 31.11
N VAL A 11 -15.21 -0.83 30.12
CA VAL A 11 -14.61 -0.34 28.87
C VAL A 11 -15.71 0.07 27.92
N ASP A 12 -15.66 1.30 27.42
CA ASP A 12 -16.54 1.76 26.35
C ASP A 12 -16.07 1.19 25.02
N PHE A 13 -16.79 0.18 24.51
CA PHE A 13 -16.48 -0.51 23.25
C PHE A 13 -16.92 0.27 21.98
N ASN A 14 -17.45 1.48 22.12
CA ASN A 14 -17.91 2.29 20.97
C ASN A 14 -16.78 2.94 20.17
N LYS A 15 -15.52 2.67 20.44
CA LYS A 15 -14.40 3.15 19.64
C LYS A 15 -14.23 2.30 18.38
N ALA A 16 -13.87 2.97 17.26
CA ALA A 16 -13.52 2.30 16.01
C ALA A 16 -12.54 1.15 16.27
N ARG A 17 -12.88 -0.02 15.78
CA ARG A 17 -12.00 -1.19 15.88
C ARG A 17 -11.05 -1.20 14.69
N PRO A 18 -9.74 -1.05 14.92
CA PRO A 18 -8.74 -1.27 13.88
C PRO A 18 -8.85 -2.72 13.38
N LYS A 19 -8.68 -2.94 12.08
CA LYS A 19 -8.69 -4.29 11.50
C LYS A 19 -7.37 -4.56 10.81
N LEU A 20 -6.70 -5.64 11.18
CA LEU A 20 -5.52 -6.13 10.49
C LEU A 20 -5.91 -6.65 9.10
N LEU A 21 -5.30 -6.08 8.05
CA LEU A 21 -5.50 -6.52 6.68
C LEU A 21 -4.44 -7.54 6.26
N TYR A 22 -3.18 -7.23 6.53
CA TYR A 22 -2.03 -8.07 6.23
C TYR A 22 -0.84 -7.70 7.11
N ILE A 23 0.14 -8.59 7.16
CA ILE A 23 1.47 -8.34 7.67
C ILE A 23 2.48 -9.06 6.79
N THR A 24 3.59 -8.40 6.45
CA THR A 24 4.68 -8.98 5.66
C THR A 24 6.04 -8.55 6.19
N GLU A 25 7.06 -9.32 5.86
CA GLU A 25 8.46 -9.00 6.07
C GLU A 25 9.05 -8.63 4.72
N SER A 26 9.65 -7.46 4.63
CA SER A 26 10.24 -6.91 3.40
C SER A 26 11.74 -6.75 3.56
N LYS A 27 12.48 -7.08 2.48
CA LYS A 27 13.92 -6.92 2.39
C LYS A 27 14.24 -6.26 1.07
N PHE A 28 15.06 -5.22 1.12
CA PHE A 28 15.55 -4.56 -0.08
C PHE A 28 16.89 -5.16 -0.46
N ASP A 29 16.94 -5.70 -1.69
CA ASP A 29 18.14 -5.97 -2.44
C ASP A 29 18.28 -4.97 -3.60
N HIS A 30 19.35 -5.06 -4.38
CA HIS A 30 19.72 -4.05 -5.38
C HIS A 30 18.74 -3.85 -6.55
N GLU A 31 17.71 -4.70 -6.69
CA GLU A 31 16.81 -4.71 -7.85
C GLU A 31 15.42 -4.10 -7.57
N TRP A 32 15.16 -3.60 -6.37
CA TRP A 32 13.84 -3.10 -6.02
C TRP A 32 13.55 -1.74 -6.66
N ASN A 33 12.67 -1.73 -7.66
CA ASN A 33 12.05 -0.52 -8.20
C ASN A 33 10.84 -0.14 -7.38
N SER A 34 11.02 0.69 -6.37
CA SER A 34 9.90 1.24 -5.60
C SER A 34 9.08 2.17 -6.48
N THR A 35 7.79 1.90 -6.60
CA THR A 35 6.84 2.77 -7.30
C THR A 35 6.04 3.55 -6.26
N LEU A 36 5.82 4.84 -6.55
CA LEU A 36 4.95 5.67 -5.73
C LEU A 36 3.54 5.09 -5.71
N HIS A 37 2.97 4.88 -4.53
CA HIS A 37 1.66 4.26 -4.35
C HIS A 37 0.89 4.87 -3.18
N THR A 38 -0.40 4.56 -3.10
CA THR A 38 -1.30 5.00 -2.03
C THR A 38 -2.17 3.84 -1.56
N HIS A 39 -2.62 3.90 -0.31
CA HIS A 39 -3.54 2.93 0.28
C HIS A 39 -4.78 3.61 0.86
N LEU A 40 -5.87 2.84 1.02
CA LEU A 40 -7.09 3.26 1.73
C LEU A 40 -7.06 2.95 3.23
N TYR A 41 -6.00 2.34 3.69
CA TYR A 41 -5.76 1.94 5.05
C TYR A 41 -4.48 2.62 5.55
N THR A 42 -4.31 2.64 6.84
CA THR A 42 -3.03 3.02 7.44
C THR A 42 -2.02 1.91 7.19
N GLU A 43 -0.86 2.27 6.69
CA GLU A 43 0.28 1.37 6.65
C GLU A 43 1.23 1.71 7.79
N MET A 44 1.67 0.68 8.49
CA MET A 44 2.62 0.82 9.57
C MET A 44 3.78 -0.13 9.34
N PHE A 45 5.02 0.38 9.29
CA PHE A 45 6.19 -0.46 9.18
C PHE A 45 7.24 -0.13 10.23
N TYR A 46 7.94 -1.16 10.67
CA TYR A 46 9.01 -1.09 11.65
C TYR A 46 10.31 -1.56 11.03
N VAL A 47 11.33 -0.70 11.04
CA VAL A 47 12.65 -1.01 10.49
C VAL A 47 13.37 -1.97 11.43
N THR A 48 13.58 -3.20 10.98
CA THR A 48 14.22 -4.26 11.76
C THR A 48 15.73 -4.29 11.59
N LYS A 49 16.25 -3.72 10.47
CA LYS A 49 17.69 -3.67 10.20
C LYS A 49 18.03 -2.63 9.17
N GLY A 50 19.16 -1.95 9.39
CA GLY A 50 19.74 -1.01 8.45
C GLY A 50 19.04 0.33 8.39
N HIS A 51 19.08 0.96 7.21
CA HIS A 51 18.46 2.25 6.98
C HIS A 51 18.07 2.43 5.52
N GLY A 52 17.09 3.31 5.28
CA GLY A 52 16.51 3.58 3.99
C GLY A 52 15.92 4.99 3.91
N LEU A 53 15.13 5.21 2.88
CA LEU A 53 14.42 6.47 2.65
C LEU A 53 12.92 6.18 2.48
N LEU A 54 12.10 6.94 3.17
CA LEU A 54 10.68 7.07 2.89
C LEU A 54 10.48 8.32 2.02
N SER A 55 9.93 8.15 0.83
CA SER A 55 9.61 9.27 -0.06
C SER A 55 8.12 9.58 0.04
N LEU A 56 7.79 10.83 0.36
CA LEU A 56 6.43 11.39 0.48
C LEU A 56 6.39 12.70 -0.30
N ASP A 57 5.44 12.88 -1.20
CA ASP A 57 5.22 14.14 -1.93
C ASP A 57 6.52 14.79 -2.46
N ASN A 58 7.41 13.98 -3.06
CA ASN A 58 8.73 14.38 -3.56
C ASN A 58 9.76 14.80 -2.49
N LYS A 59 9.48 14.56 -1.20
CA LYS A 59 10.45 14.74 -0.12
C LYS A 59 10.92 13.37 0.37
N ASN A 60 12.18 13.27 0.74
CA ASN A 60 12.77 12.05 1.28
C ASN A 60 13.07 12.21 2.77
N TYR A 61 12.57 11.26 3.54
CA TYR A 61 12.77 11.18 4.98
C TYR A 61 13.65 9.97 5.29
N PRO A 62 14.83 10.16 5.92
CA PRO A 62 15.67 9.04 6.30
C PRO A 62 14.99 8.22 7.40
N VAL A 63 15.02 6.91 7.26
CA VAL A 63 14.55 5.95 8.26
C VAL A 63 15.66 4.97 8.59
N LYS A 64 15.73 4.52 9.85
CA LYS A 64 16.79 3.65 10.37
C LYS A 64 16.22 2.59 11.29
N GLU A 65 17.08 1.67 11.69
CA GLU A 65 16.75 0.62 12.65
C GLU A 65 16.05 1.17 13.89
N ASP A 66 15.02 0.47 14.34
CA ASP A 66 14.11 0.80 15.43
C ASP A 66 13.15 1.98 15.15
N ASP A 67 13.13 2.52 13.92
CA ASP A 67 12.09 3.47 13.54
C ASP A 67 10.77 2.75 13.21
N LEU A 68 9.69 3.25 13.80
CA LEU A 68 8.32 2.93 13.44
C LEU A 68 7.78 4.06 12.55
N VAL A 69 7.36 3.70 11.37
CA VAL A 69 6.76 4.61 10.39
C VAL A 69 5.28 4.29 10.26
N ILE A 70 4.46 5.33 10.31
CA ILE A 70 3.01 5.23 10.14
C ILE A 70 2.63 6.16 9.01
N VAL A 71 2.06 5.59 7.95
CA VAL A 71 1.54 6.33 6.78
C VAL A 71 0.03 6.23 6.79
N ASN A 72 -0.63 7.37 6.86
CA ASN A 72 -2.09 7.46 6.91
C ASN A 72 -2.73 7.15 5.53
N PRO A 73 -4.03 6.83 5.50
CA PRO A 73 -4.73 6.57 4.25
C PRO A 73 -4.59 7.71 3.23
N LEU A 74 -4.52 7.36 1.95
CA LEU A 74 -4.45 8.27 0.80
C LEU A 74 -3.14 9.09 0.69
N VAL A 75 -2.16 8.88 1.53
CA VAL A 75 -0.83 9.51 1.43
C VAL A 75 -0.01 8.78 0.37
N SER A 76 0.48 9.52 -0.61
CA SER A 76 1.33 8.98 -1.68
C SER A 76 2.76 8.80 -1.17
N HIS A 77 3.25 7.57 -1.18
CA HIS A 77 4.56 7.24 -0.62
C HIS A 77 5.25 6.08 -1.34
N THR A 78 6.53 5.93 -1.07
CA THR A 78 7.32 4.75 -1.45
C THR A 78 8.54 4.63 -0.55
N GLU A 79 8.94 3.40 -0.26
CA GLU A 79 10.16 3.08 0.46
C GLU A 79 11.29 2.80 -0.52
N ARG A 80 12.50 3.19 -0.16
CA ARG A 80 13.70 2.93 -0.94
C ARG A 80 14.84 2.47 -0.05
N GLY A 81 15.49 1.39 -0.44
CA GLY A 81 16.81 1.05 0.07
C GLY A 81 17.86 2.04 -0.43
N ILE A 82 18.94 2.17 0.29
CA ILE A 82 20.15 2.89 -0.15
C ILE A 82 21.11 1.84 -0.70
N GLU A 83 21.74 2.14 -1.83
CA GLU A 83 22.65 1.24 -2.52
C GLU A 83 23.72 0.69 -1.57
N ASN A 84 23.96 -0.61 -1.60
CA ASN A 84 24.90 -1.35 -0.74
C ASN A 84 24.56 -1.35 0.77
N ILE A 85 23.33 -1.01 1.17
CA ILE A 85 22.88 -1.04 2.55
C ILE A 85 21.68 -1.98 2.67
N ASN A 86 21.79 -2.97 3.57
CA ASN A 86 20.66 -3.80 3.90
C ASN A 86 19.55 -2.95 4.54
N PHE A 87 18.35 -3.06 4.01
CA PHE A 87 17.16 -2.43 4.58
C PHE A 87 16.06 -3.46 4.72
N GLU A 88 15.74 -3.82 5.96
CA GLU A 88 14.73 -4.81 6.28
C GLU A 88 13.68 -4.19 7.21
N TYR A 89 12.40 -4.48 6.96
CA TYR A 89 11.31 -4.02 7.81
C TYR A 89 10.14 -5.00 7.82
N ILE A 90 9.31 -4.92 8.87
CA ILE A 90 8.02 -5.60 8.94
C ILE A 90 6.95 -4.55 8.70
N VAL A 91 6.04 -4.80 7.76
CA VAL A 91 4.96 -3.90 7.39
C VAL A 91 3.61 -4.55 7.60
N MET A 92 2.62 -3.76 8.05
CA MET A 92 1.22 -4.18 8.18
C MET A 92 0.26 -3.11 7.69
N GLY A 93 -0.85 -3.56 7.10
CA GLY A 93 -1.99 -2.74 6.72
C GLY A 93 -3.08 -2.80 7.79
N ILE A 94 -3.59 -1.62 8.22
CA ILE A 94 -4.59 -1.47 9.28
C ILE A 94 -5.76 -0.65 8.77
N GLU A 95 -6.93 -1.28 8.65
CA GLU A 95 -8.17 -0.60 8.22
C GLU A 95 -8.91 0.02 9.41
N GLY A 96 -9.62 1.11 9.15
CA GLY A 96 -10.58 1.72 10.10
C GLY A 96 -10.02 2.76 11.04
N VAL A 97 -8.74 3.07 10.93
CA VAL A 97 -8.06 4.03 11.82
C VAL A 97 -7.14 4.97 11.06
N THR A 98 -6.94 6.17 11.63
CA THR A 98 -5.96 7.18 11.23
C THR A 98 -5.19 7.61 12.46
N PHE A 99 -3.91 7.89 12.32
CA PHE A 99 -3.03 8.30 13.40
C PHE A 99 -2.76 9.80 13.36
N PHE A 100 -2.66 10.41 14.54
CA PHE A 100 -2.40 11.85 14.72
C PHE A 100 -1.32 12.04 15.78
N SER A 101 -0.49 13.05 15.61
CA SER A 101 0.32 13.56 16.72
C SER A 101 -0.57 14.23 17.76
N LYS A 102 -0.31 14.01 19.05
CA LYS A 102 -1.04 14.69 20.12
C LYS A 102 -0.66 16.17 20.24
N GLU A 103 0.48 16.57 19.68
CA GLU A 103 0.99 17.95 19.77
C GLU A 103 0.49 18.82 18.59
N GLU A 104 0.11 18.21 17.48
CA GLU A 104 -0.37 18.91 16.31
C GLU A 104 -1.78 18.43 16.00
N ASP A 105 -2.77 19.31 16.11
CA ASP A 105 -4.17 19.00 15.79
C ASP A 105 -4.41 18.76 14.28
N GLU A 106 -3.37 18.88 13.46
CA GLU A 106 -3.40 18.67 12.03
C GLU A 106 -3.10 17.22 11.66
N GLU A 107 -3.80 16.74 10.66
CA GLU A 107 -3.66 15.43 10.07
C GLU A 107 -2.30 15.33 9.33
N GLN A 108 -1.26 14.90 10.04
CA GLN A 108 -0.01 14.59 9.38
C GLN A 108 -0.19 13.34 8.51
N GLY A 109 0.22 13.42 7.24
CA GLY A 109 0.13 12.29 6.33
C GLY A 109 0.98 11.09 6.78
N CYS A 110 2.06 11.34 7.55
CA CYS A 110 3.01 10.33 8.02
C CYS A 110 3.59 10.73 9.37
N SER A 111 3.93 9.72 10.19
CA SER A 111 4.69 9.88 11.44
C SER A 111 5.86 8.91 11.44
N ILE A 112 7.04 9.39 11.88
CA ILE A 112 8.24 8.56 12.07
C ILE A 112 8.67 8.73 13.54
N VAL A 113 8.67 7.63 14.30
CA VAL A 113 8.99 7.62 15.72
C VAL A 113 10.01 6.54 15.99
N ASN A 114 11.13 6.89 16.64
CA ASN A 114 12.11 5.90 17.04
C ASN A 114 11.68 5.17 18.33
N TYR A 115 11.64 3.84 18.23
CA TYR A 115 11.17 2.95 19.32
C TYR A 115 12.29 2.15 19.97
N TYR A 116 13.53 2.59 19.91
CA TYR A 116 14.68 1.87 20.46
C TYR A 116 14.48 1.40 21.90
N GLU A 117 13.93 2.25 22.77
CA GLU A 117 13.69 1.91 24.19
C GLU A 117 12.64 0.80 24.36
N TYR A 118 11.69 0.68 23.45
CA TYR A 118 10.57 -0.27 23.51
C TYR A 118 10.65 -1.33 22.40
N LYS A 119 11.79 -1.46 21.73
CA LYS A 119 11.97 -2.33 20.57
C LYS A 119 11.59 -3.80 20.84
N HIS A 120 11.93 -4.32 22.00
CA HIS A 120 11.61 -5.70 22.35
C HIS A 120 10.10 -5.95 22.43
N GLU A 121 9.35 -4.97 22.95
CA GLU A 121 7.89 -5.04 23.05
C GLU A 121 7.25 -4.98 21.66
N VAL A 122 7.64 -4.01 20.83
CA VAL A 122 7.10 -3.84 19.45
C VAL A 122 7.43 -5.07 18.60
N LEU A 123 8.69 -5.52 18.61
CA LEU A 123 9.12 -6.68 17.84
C LEU A 123 8.44 -7.98 18.31
N PHE A 124 8.15 -8.12 19.61
CA PHE A 124 7.41 -9.27 20.11
C PHE A 124 6.05 -9.39 19.43
N TYR A 125 5.24 -8.31 19.40
CA TYR A 125 3.92 -8.33 18.77
C TYR A 125 4.02 -8.53 17.27
N LEU A 126 4.89 -7.78 16.57
CA LEU A 126 5.04 -7.88 15.12
C LEU A 126 5.45 -9.28 14.67
N LYS A 127 6.47 -9.86 15.33
CA LYS A 127 6.96 -11.21 15.00
C LYS A 127 5.94 -12.28 15.35
N THR A 128 5.22 -12.14 16.48
CA THR A 128 4.18 -13.10 16.85
C THR A 128 3.04 -13.09 15.83
N ILE A 129 2.55 -11.90 15.43
CA ILE A 129 1.51 -11.79 14.38
C ILE A 129 2.02 -12.41 13.08
N LEU A 130 3.26 -12.13 12.69
CA LEU A 130 3.86 -12.67 11.46
C LEU A 130 3.97 -14.21 11.49
N MET A 131 4.33 -14.78 12.63
CA MET A 131 4.40 -16.24 12.83
C MET A 131 3.00 -16.88 12.75
N GLU A 132 2.00 -16.31 13.39
CA GLU A 132 0.62 -16.79 13.35
C GLU A 132 0.04 -16.75 11.93
N VAL A 133 0.26 -15.67 11.19
CA VAL A 133 -0.17 -15.56 9.80
C VAL A 133 0.52 -16.59 8.89
N LYS A 134 1.79 -16.95 9.18
CA LYS A 134 2.54 -17.99 8.45
C LYS A 134 2.06 -19.40 8.82
N ALA A 135 1.81 -19.68 10.11
CA ALA A 135 1.37 -20.99 10.61
C ALA A 135 -0.08 -21.30 10.22
N ARG A 136 -0.98 -20.30 10.30
CA ARG A 136 -2.42 -20.43 10.05
C ARG A 136 -3.11 -21.49 10.90
N ASP A 137 -2.67 -21.60 12.15
CA ASP A 137 -3.32 -22.49 13.11
C ASP A 137 -4.74 -22.06 13.43
N ALA A 138 -5.51 -22.88 14.12
CA ALA A 138 -6.89 -22.56 14.50
C ALA A 138 -6.96 -21.21 15.22
N GLU A 139 -7.95 -20.36 14.86
CA GLU A 139 -8.19 -19.03 15.48
C GLU A 139 -7.05 -18.00 15.27
N TYR A 140 -6.08 -18.24 14.36
CA TYR A 140 -4.97 -17.31 14.13
C TYR A 140 -5.44 -15.88 13.80
N GLN A 141 -6.56 -15.72 13.08
CA GLN A 141 -7.11 -14.40 12.74
C GLN A 141 -7.53 -13.63 13.99
N SER A 142 -8.22 -14.30 14.91
CA SER A 142 -8.64 -13.72 16.20
C SER A 142 -7.45 -13.36 17.06
N LEU A 143 -6.44 -14.22 17.09
CA LEU A 143 -5.20 -13.98 17.83
C LEU A 143 -4.43 -12.79 17.26
N CYS A 144 -4.23 -12.74 15.94
CA CYS A 144 -3.56 -11.62 15.26
C CYS A 144 -4.30 -10.29 15.50
N GLN A 145 -5.64 -10.31 15.44
CA GLN A 145 -6.44 -9.12 15.69
C GLN A 145 -6.28 -8.61 17.13
N ASN A 146 -6.30 -9.49 18.12
CA ASN A 146 -6.11 -9.12 19.53
C ASN A 146 -4.68 -8.60 19.78
N LEU A 147 -3.66 -9.22 19.19
CA LEU A 147 -2.27 -8.75 19.28
C LEU A 147 -2.09 -7.37 18.64
N LEU A 148 -2.75 -7.10 17.50
CA LEU A 148 -2.79 -5.76 16.91
C LEU A 148 -3.37 -4.73 17.89
N GLU A 149 -4.51 -5.02 18.51
CA GLU A 149 -5.16 -4.09 19.44
C GLU A 149 -4.24 -3.78 20.65
N VAL A 150 -3.58 -4.79 21.19
CA VAL A 150 -2.61 -4.61 22.29
C VAL A 150 -1.41 -3.78 21.83
N LEU A 151 -0.84 -4.07 20.63
CA LEU A 151 0.25 -3.29 20.06
C LEU A 151 -0.14 -1.82 19.92
N LEU A 152 -1.31 -1.52 19.34
CA LEU A 152 -1.78 -0.14 19.15
C LEU A 152 -1.99 0.60 20.48
N ILE A 153 -2.53 -0.07 21.50
CA ILE A 153 -2.67 0.51 22.83
C ILE A 153 -1.29 0.88 23.41
N ASN A 154 -0.31 0.01 23.28
CA ASN A 154 1.05 0.25 23.77
C ASN A 154 1.71 1.40 22.98
N LEU A 155 1.55 1.45 21.65
CA LEU A 155 2.05 2.55 20.85
C LEU A 155 1.45 3.91 21.28
N MET A 156 0.13 3.97 21.51
CA MET A 156 -0.53 5.20 22.01
C MET A 156 -0.09 5.61 23.43
N ARG A 157 0.34 4.67 24.26
CA ARG A 157 0.86 4.94 25.60
C ARG A 157 2.29 5.44 25.61
N ARG A 158 3.12 4.96 24.66
CA ARG A 158 4.57 5.22 24.60
C ARG A 158 4.92 6.39 23.70
N ALA A 159 4.25 6.51 22.56
CA ALA A 159 4.42 7.63 21.65
C ALA A 159 3.35 8.70 21.88
N ASN A 160 3.67 9.91 21.48
CA ASN A 160 2.73 11.03 21.53
C ASN A 160 1.73 10.99 20.33
N ILE A 161 1.17 9.80 20.08
CA ILE A 161 0.20 9.55 19.00
C ILE A 161 -1.15 9.18 19.56
N SER A 162 -2.19 9.58 18.84
CA SER A 162 -3.58 9.22 19.10
C SER A 162 -4.21 8.57 17.87
N LEU A 163 -5.26 7.80 18.10
CA LEU A 163 -6.04 7.11 17.10
C LEU A 163 -7.40 7.78 16.96
N LYS A 164 -7.81 8.08 15.71
CA LYS A 164 -9.20 8.44 15.40
C LYS A 164 -9.79 7.37 14.49
N SER A 165 -11.09 7.17 14.60
CA SER A 165 -11.82 6.35 13.64
C SER A 165 -11.72 6.99 12.26
N SER A 166 -11.22 6.23 11.30
CA SER A 166 -11.34 6.57 9.89
C SER A 166 -12.47 5.71 9.32
N PRO A 167 -13.68 6.26 9.14
CA PRO A 167 -14.72 5.48 8.49
C PRO A 167 -14.23 5.15 7.09
N VAL A 168 -14.12 3.84 6.80
CA VAL A 168 -13.90 3.38 5.43
C VAL A 168 -15.07 3.89 4.62
N ASN A 169 -14.87 4.94 3.86
CA ASN A 169 -15.91 5.51 3.03
C ASN A 169 -16.36 4.42 2.03
N LYS A 170 -17.67 4.23 1.84
CA LYS A 170 -18.19 3.25 0.88
C LYS A 170 -17.55 3.43 -0.51
N ALA A 171 -17.32 4.69 -0.91
CA ALA A 171 -16.60 5.04 -2.12
C ALA A 171 -15.20 4.40 -2.21
N ASN A 172 -14.54 4.19 -1.09
CA ASN A 172 -13.21 3.59 -1.05
C ASN A 172 -13.24 2.07 -1.30
N LYS A 173 -14.26 1.37 -0.79
CA LYS A 173 -14.45 -0.07 -1.09
C LYS A 173 -14.72 -0.29 -2.58
N ASP A 174 -15.51 0.59 -3.18
CA ASP A 174 -15.82 0.54 -4.61
C ASP A 174 -14.56 0.82 -5.44
N CYS A 175 -13.67 1.74 -5.03
CA CYS A 175 -12.39 1.99 -5.68
C CYS A 175 -11.45 0.77 -5.62
N VAL A 176 -11.34 0.10 -4.48
CA VAL A 176 -10.56 -1.15 -4.35
C VAL A 176 -11.14 -2.26 -5.22
N TYR A 177 -12.47 -2.35 -5.30
CA TYR A 177 -13.12 -3.33 -6.16
C TYR A 177 -12.81 -3.05 -7.64
N ILE A 178 -12.92 -1.78 -8.07
CA ILE A 178 -12.56 -1.32 -9.43
C ILE A 178 -11.08 -1.64 -9.73
N GLU A 179 -10.17 -1.35 -8.81
CA GLU A 179 -8.75 -1.67 -8.98
C GLU A 179 -8.51 -3.16 -9.22
N LYS A 180 -9.03 -4.01 -8.34
CA LYS A 180 -8.91 -5.47 -8.46
C LYS A 180 -9.52 -5.99 -9.76
N TYR A 181 -10.67 -5.42 -10.16
CA TYR A 181 -11.30 -5.77 -11.43
C TYR A 181 -10.41 -5.40 -12.61
N ILE A 182 -9.87 -4.19 -12.63
CA ILE A 182 -8.94 -3.77 -13.69
C ILE A 182 -7.68 -4.66 -13.69
N ASP A 183 -7.10 -4.96 -12.53
CA ASP A 183 -5.90 -5.82 -12.43
C ASP A 183 -6.13 -7.23 -13.00
N ALA A 184 -7.33 -7.76 -12.85
CA ALA A 184 -7.70 -9.08 -13.38
C ALA A 184 -8.06 -9.05 -14.88
N HIS A 185 -8.62 -7.92 -15.38
CA HIS A 185 -9.26 -7.85 -16.69
C HIS A 185 -8.69 -6.78 -17.62
N PHE A 186 -7.53 -6.16 -17.31
CA PHE A 186 -6.99 -5.02 -18.07
C PHE A 186 -6.77 -5.29 -19.57
N LYS A 187 -6.70 -6.55 -20.00
CA LYS A 187 -6.59 -6.97 -21.40
C LYS A 187 -7.93 -6.93 -22.14
N GLU A 188 -9.03 -6.84 -21.41
CA GLU A 188 -10.39 -6.80 -21.95
C GLU A 188 -10.85 -5.36 -22.21
N ASP A 189 -11.99 -5.20 -22.87
CA ASP A 189 -12.56 -3.87 -23.13
C ASP A 189 -13.31 -3.36 -21.90
N ILE A 190 -12.59 -2.67 -21.01
CA ILE A 190 -13.14 -2.04 -19.81
C ILE A 190 -13.47 -0.59 -20.11
N THR A 191 -14.73 -0.23 -19.92
CA THR A 191 -15.25 1.14 -20.07
C THR A 191 -15.72 1.68 -18.71
N LEU A 192 -15.99 2.99 -18.65
CA LEU A 192 -16.64 3.57 -17.48
C LEU A 192 -18.08 3.06 -17.31
N ASP A 193 -18.73 2.61 -18.37
CA ASP A 193 -20.04 1.94 -18.31
C ASP A 193 -19.93 0.62 -17.58
N THR A 194 -18.97 -0.22 -17.99
CA THR A 194 -18.67 -1.50 -17.31
C THR A 194 -18.44 -1.29 -15.81
N LEU A 195 -17.60 -0.31 -15.44
CA LEU A 195 -17.32 -0.02 -14.02
C LEU A 195 -18.54 0.54 -13.27
N SER A 196 -19.39 1.31 -13.96
CA SER A 196 -20.64 1.83 -13.40
C SER A 196 -21.64 0.72 -13.11
N GLU A 197 -21.80 -0.24 -14.02
CA GLU A 197 -22.65 -1.42 -13.84
C GLU A 197 -22.17 -2.29 -12.68
N LEU A 198 -20.87 -2.51 -12.56
CA LEU A 198 -20.25 -3.32 -11.50
C LEU A 198 -20.40 -2.73 -10.10
N THR A 199 -20.36 -1.40 -9.98
CA THR A 199 -20.35 -0.71 -8.69
C THR A 199 -21.67 -0.02 -8.33
N PHE A 200 -22.62 0.04 -9.28
CA PHE A 200 -23.84 0.83 -9.19
C PHE A 200 -23.60 2.32 -8.90
N LEU A 201 -22.43 2.83 -9.25
CA LEU A 201 -22.04 4.24 -9.14
C LEU A 201 -22.10 4.93 -10.50
N ASN A 202 -22.42 6.23 -10.52
CA ASN A 202 -22.32 7.00 -11.74
C ASN A 202 -20.84 7.23 -12.15
N LYS A 203 -20.59 7.36 -13.46
CA LYS A 203 -19.25 7.50 -14.04
C LYS A 203 -18.45 8.68 -13.47
N TYR A 204 -19.12 9.80 -13.19
CA TYR A 204 -18.46 10.99 -12.61
C TYR A 204 -17.92 10.68 -11.21
N HIS A 205 -18.74 10.03 -10.38
CA HIS A 205 -18.34 9.62 -9.03
C HIS A 205 -17.18 8.62 -9.06
N ILE A 206 -17.23 7.63 -9.96
CA ILE A 206 -16.15 6.66 -10.16
C ILE A 206 -14.84 7.37 -10.50
N VAL A 207 -14.85 8.25 -11.51
CA VAL A 207 -13.64 8.94 -11.96
C VAL A 207 -13.07 9.82 -10.84
N HIS A 208 -13.92 10.55 -10.13
CA HIS A 208 -13.51 11.45 -9.05
C HIS A 208 -12.96 10.67 -7.85
N ALA A 209 -13.70 9.67 -7.37
CA ALA A 209 -13.29 8.84 -6.23
C ALA A 209 -12.01 8.05 -6.53
N PHE A 210 -11.91 7.43 -7.71
CA PHE A 210 -10.74 6.65 -8.10
C PHE A 210 -9.50 7.55 -8.33
N LYS A 211 -9.70 8.77 -8.86
CA LYS A 211 -8.62 9.75 -8.98
C LYS A 211 -8.13 10.22 -7.60
N GLN A 212 -9.03 10.40 -6.64
CA GLN A 212 -8.65 10.69 -5.26
C GLN A 212 -7.91 9.49 -4.62
N TYR A 213 -8.32 8.28 -4.96
CA TYR A 213 -7.74 7.02 -4.46
C TYR A 213 -6.34 6.71 -5.05
N LYS A 214 -6.18 6.83 -6.40
CA LYS A 214 -4.95 6.40 -7.12
C LYS A 214 -4.18 7.55 -7.77
N GLY A 215 -4.63 8.80 -7.62
CA GLY A 215 -4.03 9.95 -8.32
C GLY A 215 -4.39 10.05 -9.81
N ILE A 216 -4.93 9.00 -10.41
CA ILE A 216 -5.27 8.90 -11.83
C ILE A 216 -6.67 8.30 -12.03
N SER A 217 -7.26 8.50 -13.21
CA SER A 217 -8.57 7.90 -13.52
C SER A 217 -8.47 6.38 -13.72
N PRO A 218 -9.58 5.62 -13.55
CA PRO A 218 -9.60 4.18 -13.75
C PRO A 218 -9.08 3.75 -15.12
N ILE A 219 -9.48 4.46 -16.17
CA ILE A 219 -9.05 4.17 -17.55
C ILE A 219 -7.54 4.44 -17.73
N ASN A 220 -7.01 5.50 -17.13
CA ASN A 220 -5.57 5.75 -17.17
C ASN A 220 -4.80 4.68 -16.38
N TYR A 221 -5.33 4.20 -15.26
CA TYR A 221 -4.78 3.09 -14.50
C TYR A 221 -4.71 1.81 -15.35
N MET A 222 -5.80 1.45 -16.04
CA MET A 222 -5.83 0.34 -16.98
C MET A 222 -4.77 0.48 -18.09
N ILE A 223 -4.65 1.68 -18.67
CA ILE A 223 -3.64 1.95 -19.70
C ILE A 223 -2.23 1.75 -19.14
N GLN A 224 -1.94 2.22 -17.94
CA GLN A 224 -0.64 2.01 -17.30
C GLN A 224 -0.32 0.51 -17.13
N LYS A 225 -1.29 -0.32 -16.69
CA LYS A 225 -1.11 -1.79 -16.59
C LYS A 225 -0.78 -2.40 -17.95
N ARG A 226 -1.50 -2.02 -19.01
CA ARG A 226 -1.22 -2.46 -20.39
C ARG A 226 0.19 -2.09 -20.84
N ILE A 227 0.65 -0.87 -20.51
CA ILE A 227 2.00 -0.42 -20.86
C ILE A 227 3.08 -1.20 -20.08
N GLN A 228 2.86 -1.53 -18.81
CA GLN A 228 3.79 -2.38 -18.06
C GLN A 228 3.91 -3.77 -18.68
N GLU A 229 2.80 -4.41 -19.01
CA GLU A 229 2.80 -5.70 -19.73
C GLU A 229 3.48 -5.60 -21.09
N ALA A 230 3.23 -4.50 -21.83
CA ALA A 230 3.90 -4.24 -23.10
C ALA A 230 5.42 -4.18 -22.97
N LYS A 231 5.95 -3.54 -21.94
CA LYS A 231 7.40 -3.50 -21.69
C LYS A 231 7.98 -4.90 -21.53
N VAL A 232 7.30 -5.77 -20.77
CA VAL A 232 7.71 -7.17 -20.60
C VAL A 232 7.73 -7.88 -21.95
N LEU A 233 6.63 -7.84 -22.70
CA LEU A 233 6.53 -8.52 -24.00
C LEU A 233 7.55 -7.97 -25.03
N LEU A 234 7.80 -6.67 -25.03
CA LEU A 234 8.78 -6.04 -25.92
C LEU A 234 10.21 -6.47 -25.62
N SER A 235 10.56 -6.72 -24.34
CA SER A 235 11.91 -7.13 -23.94
C SER A 235 12.13 -8.63 -23.97
N THR A 236 11.06 -9.45 -23.84
CA THR A 236 11.19 -10.91 -23.70
C THR A 236 10.73 -11.69 -24.93
N THR A 237 10.10 -11.05 -25.94
CA THR A 237 9.55 -11.75 -27.09
C THR A 237 9.88 -11.05 -28.42
N ASN A 238 9.79 -11.82 -29.52
CA ASN A 238 9.92 -11.31 -30.89
C ASN A 238 8.56 -11.01 -31.56
N LEU A 239 7.47 -10.95 -30.78
CA LEU A 239 6.13 -10.64 -31.32
C LEU A 239 6.10 -9.30 -32.05
N GLN A 240 5.32 -9.20 -33.11
CA GLN A 240 5.14 -7.92 -33.82
C GLN A 240 4.47 -6.88 -32.90
N ILE A 241 4.75 -5.60 -33.14
CA ILE A 241 4.16 -4.52 -32.34
C ILE A 241 2.62 -4.54 -32.42
N SER A 242 2.08 -4.93 -33.58
CA SER A 242 0.64 -5.13 -33.81
C SER A 242 0.07 -6.26 -32.96
N GLU A 243 0.78 -7.39 -32.86
CA GLU A 243 0.37 -8.54 -32.04
C GLU A 243 0.38 -8.18 -30.55
N ILE A 244 1.45 -7.53 -30.08
CA ILE A 244 1.54 -7.04 -28.70
C ILE A 244 0.36 -6.13 -28.39
N SER A 245 0.03 -5.16 -29.28
CA SER A 245 -1.08 -4.23 -29.04
C SER A 245 -2.41 -4.95 -28.82
N ILE A 246 -2.68 -6.03 -29.56
CA ILE A 246 -3.90 -6.85 -29.41
C ILE A 246 -3.86 -7.65 -28.09
N ILE A 247 -2.74 -8.33 -27.82
CA ILE A 247 -2.56 -9.17 -26.60
C ILE A 247 -2.80 -8.37 -25.32
N ILE A 248 -2.38 -7.11 -25.29
CA ILE A 248 -2.54 -6.24 -24.12
C ILE A 248 -3.85 -5.44 -24.12
N GLY A 249 -4.73 -5.65 -25.09
CA GLY A 249 -6.09 -5.14 -25.12
C GLY A 249 -6.25 -3.75 -25.75
N PHE A 250 -5.30 -3.24 -26.58
CA PHE A 250 -5.53 -2.01 -27.32
C PHE A 250 -6.34 -2.26 -28.58
N THR A 251 -7.28 -1.37 -28.86
CA THR A 251 -8.14 -1.43 -30.06
C THR A 251 -7.41 -1.12 -31.36
N SER A 252 -6.27 -0.43 -31.29
CA SER A 252 -5.42 -0.17 -32.45
C SER A 252 -3.95 -0.01 -32.11
N GLN A 253 -3.06 -0.44 -33.00
CA GLN A 253 -1.62 -0.27 -32.87
C GLN A 253 -1.21 1.21 -32.77
N SER A 254 -1.91 2.11 -33.47
CA SER A 254 -1.62 3.55 -33.42
C SER A 254 -1.89 4.14 -32.05
N TYR A 255 -3.01 3.77 -31.42
CA TYR A 255 -3.33 4.21 -30.07
C TYR A 255 -2.36 3.63 -29.04
N PHE A 256 -2.00 2.35 -29.17
CA PHE A 256 -0.96 1.75 -28.35
C PHE A 256 0.36 2.52 -28.46
N ALA A 257 0.85 2.79 -29.68
CA ALA A 257 2.13 3.48 -29.87
C ALA A 257 2.14 4.90 -29.25
N GLN A 258 1.03 5.63 -29.36
CA GLN A 258 0.87 6.94 -28.73
C GLN A 258 0.87 6.85 -27.19
N ALA A 259 0.08 5.93 -26.62
CA ALA A 259 0.00 5.72 -25.17
C ALA A 259 1.36 5.28 -24.60
N PHE A 260 2.06 4.36 -25.28
CA PHE A 260 3.37 3.88 -24.89
C PHE A 260 4.41 5.01 -24.90
N LYS A 261 4.48 5.79 -25.99
CA LYS A 261 5.38 6.93 -26.09
C LYS A 261 5.09 8.00 -25.05
N LYS A 262 3.81 8.27 -24.75
CA LYS A 262 3.42 9.19 -23.68
C LYS A 262 3.88 8.72 -22.30
N ALA A 263 3.82 7.41 -22.03
CA ALA A 263 4.18 6.85 -20.74
C ALA A 263 5.68 6.61 -20.55
N THR A 264 6.45 6.38 -21.65
CA THR A 264 7.86 5.98 -21.59
C THR A 264 8.84 6.99 -22.21
N GLY A 265 8.32 8.00 -22.91
CA GLY A 265 9.12 8.98 -23.66
C GLY A 265 9.58 8.51 -25.05
N ILE A 266 9.59 7.19 -25.33
CA ILE A 266 10.09 6.60 -26.59
C ILE A 266 9.04 5.68 -27.23
N SER A 267 9.20 5.39 -28.53
CA SER A 267 8.27 4.47 -29.20
C SER A 267 8.50 3.01 -28.79
N PRO A 268 7.48 2.12 -28.96
CA PRO A 268 7.65 0.69 -28.71
C PRO A 268 8.81 0.04 -29.48
N ILE A 269 9.01 0.45 -30.74
CA ILE A 269 10.11 -0.03 -31.58
C ILE A 269 11.46 0.38 -30.99
N GLN A 270 11.57 1.62 -30.57
CA GLN A 270 12.79 2.17 -29.97
C GLN A 270 13.09 1.50 -28.61
N PHE A 271 12.04 1.27 -27.82
CA PHE A 271 12.15 0.55 -26.55
C PHE A 271 12.70 -0.88 -26.76
N ARG A 272 12.14 -1.62 -27.73
CA ARG A 272 12.63 -2.97 -28.09
C ARG A 272 14.10 -2.95 -28.47
N LYS A 273 14.49 -2.04 -29.40
CA LYS A 273 15.87 -1.94 -29.86
C LYS A 273 16.86 -1.73 -28.70
N ASN A 274 16.52 -0.85 -27.76
CA ASN A 274 17.36 -0.57 -26.60
C ASN A 274 17.52 -1.77 -25.64
N HIS A 275 16.59 -2.74 -25.65
CA HIS A 275 16.62 -3.93 -24.78
C HIS A 275 17.00 -5.23 -25.51
N SER A 276 17.16 -5.20 -26.83
CA SER A 276 17.62 -6.34 -27.62
C SER A 276 19.16 -6.35 -27.81
N GLU A 277 19.84 -5.31 -27.37
CA GLU A 277 21.30 -5.16 -27.45
C GLU A 277 22.00 -5.48 -26.10
N GLN A 278 21.26 -5.98 -25.12
CA GLN A 278 21.77 -6.57 -23.88
C GLN A 278 21.60 -8.10 -23.86
#